data_40692f2124cbd056343ed30eece4161a
#
_entry.id   40692f2124cbd056343ed30eece4161a
#
_cell.length_a   1.000
_cell.length_b   1.000
_cell.length_c   1.000
_cell.angle_alpha   90.00
_cell.angle_beta   90.00
_cell.angle_gamma   90.00
#
_symmetry.space_group_name_H-M   'P 1'
#
loop_
_entity.id
_entity.type
_entity.pdbx_description
1 polymer ?
#
loop_
_entity_poly.entity_id
_entity_poly.type
_entity_poly.pdbx_seq_one_letter_code
_entity_poly.pdbx_strand_id
1 'polypeptide(L)'
;VPKLKTLDQILKERGGYEILEVIKGEKLIGLTYQGPFDHLEPQSSKGGYPIHDTSNLQDKSAIDCHIIIDGGKDSEGNDMVVEGEGTGFVHMAGGCGAIDNKICKREGFVEISPIDNQANFIQGFDFMSGLSVTDPETAQKIISNLKERDLLLYVEDYPHIYPHCWRSGDELVFKQVDEWYINMDWRNKIKSVVDEINWIPSWGRDREHDWLDNMGDWMISKKRFWGLALPIWTFEDGTFHVVGSKEELKELAVEGWEKFDGNTPHRPWVDYVKIKHPKSGLIGTRIEDVGNPWLDAGIVPFSTMKYFEDKSYWEEWFPADFITECFPGQFRNWFYSLLAMSSFLEGKAPFKTLLGHALVKDEKGDEMHKSAGNAIWFDDAAEKMGVDVMRWMYSKQNVENNLLFGYDKADEVRKKLISLWNIYSFFCTYASLDKFSPHSQKINPKDLTLLDNWIISKSQQLNASAKLHYENFEVDKLLKNVETFLDDLSNWYIRRNRRRFWKSENDSDKYIAYQTLYDVILDLI
;
A
#
# COMPACT_ATOMS: atom_id res chain seq x y z
N VAL A 1 -6.80 23.48 9.57
CA VAL A 1 -5.49 24.15 9.65
C VAL A 1 -5.77 25.65 9.60
N PRO A 2 -5.18 26.48 10.51
CA PRO A 2 -5.33 27.93 10.43
C PRO A 2 -4.74 28.45 9.12
N LYS A 3 -5.32 29.53 8.57
CA LYS A 3 -4.79 30.17 7.36
C LYS A 3 -3.61 31.07 7.74
N LEU A 4 -2.61 31.15 6.86
CA LEU A 4 -1.53 32.11 6.97
C LEU A 4 -2.05 33.55 6.94
N LYS A 5 -1.42 34.44 7.71
CA LYS A 5 -1.78 35.85 7.69
C LYS A 5 -1.54 36.48 6.30
N THR A 6 -2.48 37.27 5.86
CA THR A 6 -2.32 38.04 4.62
C THR A 6 -1.33 39.19 4.79
N LEU A 7 -0.75 39.65 3.69
CA LEU A 7 0.14 40.83 3.70
C LEU A 7 -0.54 42.05 4.35
N ASP A 8 -1.83 42.27 4.10
CA ASP A 8 -2.63 43.31 4.73
C ASP A 8 -2.63 43.21 6.27
N GLN A 9 -2.86 42.01 6.80
CA GLN A 9 -2.86 41.76 8.26
C GLN A 9 -1.48 42.02 8.86
N ILE A 10 -0.41 41.52 8.21
CA ILE A 10 0.97 41.67 8.66
C ILE A 10 1.35 43.16 8.71
N LEU A 11 1.06 43.91 7.65
CA LEU A 11 1.42 45.34 7.56
C LEU A 11 0.61 46.21 8.53
N LYS A 12 -0.66 45.89 8.79
CA LYS A 12 -1.47 46.55 9.83
C LYS A 12 -0.88 46.37 11.22
N GLU A 13 -0.42 45.19 11.55
CA GLU A 13 0.23 44.87 12.84
C GLU A 13 1.57 45.65 12.99
N ARG A 14 2.23 46.00 11.89
CA ARG A 14 3.51 46.73 11.88
C ARG A 14 3.37 48.26 11.81
N GLY A 15 2.18 48.78 11.97
CA GLY A 15 1.97 50.22 12.01
C GLY A 15 1.16 50.79 10.86
N GLY A 16 0.65 49.96 10.00
CA GLY A 16 -0.19 50.33 8.88
C GLY A 16 0.61 50.62 7.58
N TYR A 17 -0.11 50.90 6.52
CA TYR A 17 0.44 51.14 5.18
C TYR A 17 -0.50 52.03 4.36
N GLU A 18 0.00 52.56 3.25
CA GLU A 18 -0.78 53.28 2.25
C GLU A 18 -0.75 52.50 0.94
N ILE A 19 -1.94 52.28 0.34
CA ILE A 19 -2.05 51.67 -0.98
C ILE A 19 -1.77 52.73 -2.05
N LEU A 20 -0.65 52.60 -2.74
CA LEU A 20 -0.30 53.51 -3.83
C LEU A 20 -0.96 53.10 -5.15
N GLU A 21 -0.99 51.77 -5.42
CA GLU A 21 -1.57 51.25 -6.65
C GLU A 21 -2.05 49.81 -6.41
N VAL A 22 -3.10 49.42 -7.11
CA VAL A 22 -3.59 48.03 -7.19
C VAL A 22 -3.35 47.52 -8.60
N ILE A 23 -2.53 46.49 -8.73
CA ILE A 23 -2.17 45.86 -10.00
C ILE A 23 -2.52 44.38 -10.02
N LYS A 24 -2.79 43.85 -11.21
CA LYS A 24 -2.96 42.41 -11.37
C LYS A 24 -1.61 41.70 -11.29
N GLY A 25 -1.59 40.47 -10.69
CA GLY A 25 -0.39 39.67 -10.58
C GLY A 25 0.31 39.36 -11.92
N GLU A 26 -0.48 39.23 -12.99
CA GLU A 26 0.04 39.07 -14.37
C GLU A 26 1.08 40.13 -14.77
N LYS A 27 0.96 41.36 -14.24
CA LYS A 27 1.93 42.42 -14.51
C LYS A 27 3.28 42.26 -13.80
N LEU A 28 3.34 41.36 -12.83
CA LEU A 28 4.55 41.06 -12.08
C LEU A 28 5.35 39.92 -12.71
N ILE A 29 4.71 39.08 -13.54
CA ILE A 29 5.36 37.98 -14.23
C ILE A 29 6.51 38.48 -15.09
N GLY A 30 7.69 37.87 -14.95
CA GLY A 30 8.90 38.25 -15.66
C GLY A 30 9.77 39.29 -14.94
N LEU A 31 9.31 39.86 -13.82
CA LEU A 31 10.16 40.74 -13.01
C LEU A 31 11.21 39.87 -12.25
N THR A 32 12.43 40.38 -12.20
CA THR A 32 13.54 39.76 -11.45
C THR A 32 13.70 40.41 -10.09
N TYR A 33 14.27 39.67 -9.14
CA TYR A 33 14.52 40.14 -7.78
C TYR A 33 15.88 39.67 -7.27
N GLN A 34 16.40 40.32 -6.23
CA GLN A 34 17.57 39.86 -5.49
C GLN A 34 17.14 39.01 -4.30
N GLY A 35 17.68 37.79 -4.23
CA GLY A 35 17.42 36.90 -3.12
C GLY A 35 18.25 37.23 -1.87
N PRO A 36 17.77 36.92 -0.67
CA PRO A 36 18.48 37.26 0.56
C PRO A 36 19.83 36.54 0.70
N PHE A 37 20.07 35.47 -0.04
CA PHE A 37 21.27 34.64 0.03
C PHE A 37 22.07 34.58 -1.27
N ASP A 38 21.88 35.53 -2.20
CA ASP A 38 22.58 35.60 -3.49
C ASP A 38 24.11 35.68 -3.37
N HIS A 39 24.62 36.11 -2.22
CA HIS A 39 26.05 36.14 -1.93
C HIS A 39 26.67 34.77 -1.67
N LEU A 40 25.87 33.71 -1.50
CA LEU A 40 26.37 32.37 -1.25
C LEU A 40 26.84 31.69 -2.56
N GLU A 41 27.89 30.90 -2.46
CA GLU A 41 28.46 30.14 -3.58
C GLU A 41 27.42 29.33 -4.37
N PRO A 42 26.47 28.58 -3.75
CA PRO A 42 25.46 27.81 -4.48
C PRO A 42 24.58 28.67 -5.41
N GLN A 43 24.33 29.94 -5.06
CA GLN A 43 23.46 30.79 -5.83
C GLN A 43 24.14 31.29 -7.14
N SER A 44 25.45 31.44 -7.12
CA SER A 44 26.25 31.88 -8.29
C SER A 44 26.82 30.72 -9.11
N SER A 45 26.72 29.50 -8.62
CA SER A 45 27.24 28.31 -9.30
C SER A 45 26.43 28.01 -10.57
N LYS A 46 27.14 27.85 -11.69
CA LYS A 46 26.51 27.54 -12.98
C LYS A 46 26.14 26.07 -13.06
N GLY A 47 24.98 25.76 -13.63
CA GLY A 47 24.46 24.40 -13.77
C GLY A 47 23.80 23.80 -12.52
N GLY A 48 23.70 24.57 -11.43
CA GLY A 48 23.14 24.11 -10.15
C GLY A 48 24.19 23.81 -9.08
N TYR A 49 23.73 23.32 -7.90
CA TYR A 49 24.65 23.03 -6.81
C TYR A 49 24.13 21.88 -5.90
N PRO A 50 24.92 20.82 -5.64
CA PRO A 50 26.11 20.48 -6.41
C PRO A 50 25.78 20.36 -7.90
N ILE A 51 26.76 20.51 -8.76
CA ILE A 51 26.56 20.49 -10.21
C ILE A 51 25.91 19.17 -10.60
N HIS A 52 24.72 19.26 -11.15
CA HIS A 52 24.05 18.13 -11.80
C HIS A 52 24.28 18.22 -13.30
N ASP A 53 24.45 17.08 -13.95
CA ASP A 53 24.62 17.01 -15.41
C ASP A 53 23.28 17.33 -16.12
N THR A 54 22.93 18.61 -16.09
CA THR A 54 21.82 19.18 -16.85
C THR A 54 22.42 19.90 -18.06
N SER A 55 22.74 19.13 -19.09
CA SER A 55 23.43 19.59 -20.30
C SER A 55 22.86 20.85 -20.95
N ASN A 56 21.62 21.23 -20.63
CA ASN A 56 20.92 22.39 -21.17
C ASN A 56 20.97 23.65 -20.27
N LEU A 57 21.54 23.58 -19.05
CA LEU A 57 21.52 24.66 -18.06
C LEU A 57 22.90 25.05 -17.55
N GLN A 58 23.97 24.59 -18.20
CA GLN A 58 25.37 24.80 -17.77
C GLN A 58 25.78 26.29 -17.71
N ASP A 59 25.11 27.16 -18.43
CA ASP A 59 25.42 28.58 -18.47
C ASP A 59 24.60 29.43 -17.48
N LYS A 60 23.57 28.88 -16.85
CA LYS A 60 22.71 29.56 -15.88
C LYS A 60 23.13 29.25 -14.44
N SER A 61 22.95 30.21 -13.56
CA SER A 61 23.05 30.07 -12.11
C SER A 61 21.66 30.23 -11.47
N ALA A 62 21.53 29.96 -10.17
CA ALA A 62 20.26 30.18 -9.47
C ALA A 62 19.85 31.64 -9.43
N ILE A 63 20.81 32.56 -9.36
CA ILE A 63 20.54 34.01 -9.44
C ILE A 63 19.84 34.39 -10.76
N ASP A 64 20.22 33.74 -11.87
CA ASP A 64 19.59 33.98 -13.18
C ASP A 64 18.13 33.44 -13.23
N CYS A 65 17.72 32.64 -12.24
CA CYS A 65 16.39 32.07 -12.11
C CYS A 65 15.52 32.84 -11.08
N HIS A 66 16.02 33.93 -10.48
CA HIS A 66 15.24 34.78 -9.57
C HIS A 66 14.27 35.67 -10.33
N ILE A 67 13.18 35.05 -10.77
CA ILE A 67 12.14 35.69 -11.60
C ILE A 67 10.76 35.29 -11.07
N ILE A 68 9.82 36.24 -11.16
CA ILE A 68 8.42 35.96 -10.81
C ILE A 68 7.76 35.24 -11.97
N ILE A 69 7.13 34.09 -11.67
CA ILE A 69 6.40 33.27 -12.63
C ILE A 69 4.96 33.06 -12.17
N ASP A 70 4.12 32.58 -13.08
CA ASP A 70 2.81 32.06 -12.74
C ASP A 70 2.97 30.68 -12.06
N GLY A 71 2.41 30.54 -10.85
CA GLY A 71 2.42 29.27 -10.12
C GLY A 71 1.67 28.15 -10.85
N GLY A 72 0.68 28.49 -11.66
CA GLY A 72 -0.17 27.54 -12.39
C GLY A 72 -1.16 26.84 -11.47
N LYS A 73 -1.53 25.62 -11.90
CA LYS A 73 -2.51 24.78 -11.20
C LYS A 73 -1.87 23.47 -10.76
N ASP A 74 -2.39 22.90 -9.65
CA ASP A 74 -2.04 21.56 -9.19
C ASP A 74 -2.66 20.46 -10.08
N SER A 75 -2.43 19.21 -9.74
CA SER A 75 -2.99 18.04 -10.46
C SER A 75 -4.51 17.94 -10.39
N GLU A 76 -5.14 18.61 -9.44
CA GLU A 76 -6.60 18.67 -9.25
C GLU A 76 -7.24 19.87 -9.92
N GLY A 77 -6.43 20.76 -10.51
CA GLY A 77 -6.86 21.95 -11.20
C GLY A 77 -7.07 23.19 -10.30
N ASN A 78 -6.65 23.13 -9.03
CA ASN A 78 -6.69 24.26 -8.11
C ASN A 78 -5.50 25.18 -8.33
N ASP A 79 -5.70 26.48 -8.10
CA ASP A 79 -4.61 27.45 -8.20
C ASP A 79 -3.57 27.23 -7.09
N MET A 80 -2.28 27.19 -7.45
CA MET A 80 -1.19 26.96 -6.50
C MET A 80 -0.96 28.16 -5.56
N VAL A 81 -1.33 29.35 -5.98
CA VAL A 81 -1.33 30.56 -5.16
C VAL A 81 -2.76 31.03 -4.96
N VAL A 82 -3.22 30.99 -3.70
CA VAL A 82 -4.64 31.23 -3.36
C VAL A 82 -4.83 32.65 -2.87
N GLU A 83 -5.86 33.34 -3.38
CA GLU A 83 -6.24 34.65 -2.89
C GLU A 83 -6.73 34.63 -1.43
N GLY A 84 -6.28 35.58 -0.64
CA GLY A 84 -6.69 35.73 0.76
C GLY A 84 -5.94 34.81 1.76
N GLU A 85 -4.82 34.23 1.34
CA GLU A 85 -3.92 33.48 2.18
C GLU A 85 -2.45 33.86 1.93
N GLY A 86 -1.68 34.10 2.99
CA GLY A 86 -0.27 34.50 2.89
C GLY A 86 -0.05 35.83 2.21
N THR A 87 1.12 36.01 1.59
CA THR A 87 1.53 37.24 0.93
C THR A 87 1.10 37.32 -0.54
N GLY A 88 0.57 36.24 -1.11
CA GLY A 88 0.34 36.13 -2.57
C GLY A 88 1.60 35.76 -3.37
N PHE A 89 2.75 35.64 -2.69
CA PHE A 89 4.00 35.14 -3.27
C PHE A 89 4.45 33.90 -2.54
N VAL A 90 4.82 32.87 -3.30
CA VAL A 90 5.35 31.61 -2.78
C VAL A 90 6.77 31.43 -3.28
N HIS A 91 7.72 31.27 -2.35
CA HIS A 91 9.09 30.93 -2.70
C HIS A 91 9.16 29.50 -3.19
N MET A 92 9.86 29.26 -4.29
CA MET A 92 10.09 27.93 -4.85
C MET A 92 11.52 27.48 -4.65
N ALA A 93 11.70 26.22 -4.29
CA ALA A 93 12.99 25.57 -4.11
C ALA A 93 13.02 24.22 -4.83
N GLY A 94 13.43 24.20 -6.10
CA GLY A 94 13.38 23.03 -6.97
C GLY A 94 14.11 21.78 -6.45
N GLY A 95 15.12 21.96 -5.59
CA GLY A 95 15.82 20.85 -4.93
C GLY A 95 15.17 20.33 -3.64
N CYS A 96 14.10 20.99 -3.15
CA CYS A 96 13.53 20.73 -1.83
C CYS A 96 12.03 20.38 -1.84
N GLY A 97 11.39 20.27 -2.99
CA GLY A 97 9.97 19.93 -3.11
C GLY A 97 9.63 19.29 -4.45
N ALA A 98 8.73 18.30 -4.46
CA ALA A 98 8.36 17.58 -5.69
C ALA A 98 7.61 18.49 -6.69
N ILE A 99 6.75 19.38 -6.19
CA ILE A 99 6.00 20.33 -7.01
C ILE A 99 6.95 21.40 -7.55
N ASP A 100 7.79 21.97 -6.68
CA ASP A 100 8.79 22.96 -7.03
C ASP A 100 9.75 22.42 -8.08
N ASN A 101 10.18 21.16 -7.96
CA ASN A 101 11.02 20.49 -8.93
C ASN A 101 10.35 20.39 -10.32
N LYS A 102 9.06 20.03 -10.38
CA LYS A 102 8.31 19.99 -11.64
C LYS A 102 8.23 21.36 -12.30
N ILE A 103 8.00 22.42 -11.51
CA ILE A 103 7.94 23.79 -12.01
C ILE A 103 9.33 24.24 -12.48
N CYS A 104 10.37 24.00 -11.70
CA CYS A 104 11.75 24.32 -12.10
C CYS A 104 12.15 23.65 -13.43
N LYS A 105 11.78 22.40 -13.62
CA LYS A 105 12.00 21.68 -14.89
C LYS A 105 11.19 22.28 -16.04
N ARG A 106 9.94 22.65 -15.81
CA ARG A 106 9.08 23.32 -16.79
C ARG A 106 9.67 24.64 -17.28
N GLU A 107 10.17 25.46 -16.35
CA GLU A 107 10.72 26.78 -16.63
C GLU A 107 12.19 26.73 -17.08
N GLY A 108 12.85 25.59 -16.99
CA GLY A 108 14.29 25.48 -17.29
C GLY A 108 15.15 26.24 -16.29
N PHE A 109 14.84 26.12 -15.01
CA PHE A 109 15.60 26.68 -13.90
C PHE A 109 16.62 25.71 -13.36
N VAL A 110 17.74 26.20 -12.87
CA VAL A 110 18.75 25.39 -12.20
C VAL A 110 18.28 25.05 -10.78
N GLU A 111 18.73 23.93 -10.29
CA GLU A 111 18.33 23.40 -8.99
C GLU A 111 19.51 23.46 -8.01
N ILE A 112 19.20 23.74 -6.74
CA ILE A 112 20.14 23.63 -5.62
C ILE A 112 19.65 22.51 -4.72
N SER A 113 20.51 21.53 -4.47
CA SER A 113 20.27 20.45 -3.50
C SER A 113 21.12 20.68 -2.25
N PRO A 114 20.59 21.40 -1.24
CA PRO A 114 21.41 22.01 -0.19
C PRO A 114 21.87 21.06 0.89
N ILE A 115 21.41 19.80 0.92
CA ILE A 115 21.60 18.90 2.05
C ILE A 115 22.29 17.58 1.67
N ASP A 116 23.06 17.04 2.62
CA ASP A 116 23.67 15.72 2.55
C ASP A 116 22.69 14.58 2.90
N ASN A 117 23.19 13.34 3.04
CA ASN A 117 22.37 12.18 3.39
C ASN A 117 21.95 12.13 4.87
N GLN A 118 22.50 13.00 5.72
CA GLN A 118 22.17 13.17 7.12
C GLN A 118 21.28 14.39 7.37
N ALA A 119 20.75 15.00 6.30
CA ALA A 119 19.95 16.22 6.35
C ALA A 119 20.69 17.45 6.90
N ASN A 120 22.01 17.51 6.74
CA ASN A 120 22.81 18.69 7.07
C ASN A 120 23.08 19.52 5.82
N PHE A 121 23.16 20.84 5.97
CA PHE A 121 23.62 21.69 4.88
C PHE A 121 25.02 21.30 4.43
N ILE A 122 25.21 21.11 3.12
CA ILE A 122 26.53 20.85 2.53
C ILE A 122 27.39 22.11 2.58
N GLN A 123 28.68 22.00 2.17
CA GLN A 123 29.57 23.14 2.11
C GLN A 123 29.08 24.20 1.11
N GLY A 124 29.46 25.46 1.29
CA GLY A 124 29.05 26.58 0.45
C GLY A 124 27.90 27.41 1.00
N PHE A 125 27.26 26.99 2.09
CA PHE A 125 26.13 27.69 2.72
C PHE A 125 26.54 28.56 3.93
N ASP A 126 27.79 29.02 3.98
CA ASP A 126 28.34 29.93 5.00
C ASP A 126 28.03 29.38 6.43
N PHE A 127 27.44 30.20 7.31
CA PHE A 127 27.11 29.82 8.69
C PHE A 127 26.12 28.64 8.82
N MET A 128 25.42 28.28 7.77
CA MET A 128 24.52 27.13 7.73
C MET A 128 25.24 25.81 7.42
N SER A 129 26.42 25.84 6.80
CA SER A 129 27.17 24.63 6.41
C SER A 129 27.41 23.69 7.59
N GLY A 130 27.00 22.43 7.45
CA GLY A 130 27.11 21.40 8.48
C GLY A 130 25.99 21.42 9.54
N LEU A 131 25.08 22.40 9.53
CA LEU A 131 23.93 22.42 10.43
C LEU A 131 22.80 21.51 9.91
N SER A 132 22.11 20.84 10.82
CA SER A 132 20.93 20.04 10.47
C SER A 132 19.74 20.93 10.12
N VAL A 133 19.04 20.62 9.01
CA VAL A 133 17.85 21.37 8.60
C VAL A 133 16.63 21.09 9.48
N THR A 134 16.64 19.98 10.23
CA THR A 134 15.57 19.61 11.16
C THR A 134 15.81 20.16 12.59
N ASP A 135 16.96 20.79 12.83
CA ASP A 135 17.24 21.41 14.13
C ASP A 135 16.57 22.79 14.22
N PRO A 136 15.68 23.02 15.20
CA PRO A 136 15.07 24.33 15.43
C PRO A 136 16.07 25.48 15.60
N GLU A 137 17.26 25.21 16.15
CA GLU A 137 18.31 26.23 16.28
C GLU A 137 18.82 26.73 14.92
N THR A 138 18.82 25.87 13.91
CA THR A 138 19.20 26.25 12.53
C THR A 138 18.22 27.29 11.97
N ALA A 139 16.92 27.07 12.14
CA ALA A 139 15.90 28.04 11.75
C ALA A 139 16.07 29.38 12.48
N GLN A 140 16.37 29.37 13.79
CA GLN A 140 16.58 30.58 14.57
C GLN A 140 17.82 31.35 14.11
N LYS A 141 18.90 30.68 13.72
CA LYS A 141 20.10 31.32 13.14
C LYS A 141 19.78 32.01 11.82
N ILE A 142 19.00 31.37 10.95
CA ILE A 142 18.57 31.95 9.67
C ILE A 142 17.69 33.20 9.91
N ILE A 143 16.71 33.10 10.80
CA ILE A 143 15.83 34.20 11.19
C ILE A 143 16.65 35.36 11.76
N SER A 144 17.61 35.10 12.63
CA SER A 144 18.48 36.14 13.20
C SER A 144 19.33 36.83 12.14
N ASN A 145 19.92 36.06 11.22
CA ASN A 145 20.70 36.62 10.10
C ASN A 145 19.84 37.55 9.20
N LEU A 146 18.62 37.10 8.85
CA LEU A 146 17.70 37.92 8.05
C LEU A 146 17.28 39.21 8.78
N LYS A 147 17.07 39.12 10.10
CA LYS A 147 16.73 40.26 10.96
C LYS A 147 17.88 41.26 11.06
N GLU A 148 19.11 40.80 11.28
CA GLU A 148 20.31 41.66 11.34
C GLU A 148 20.57 42.40 10.04
N ARG A 149 20.17 41.82 8.92
CA ARG A 149 20.33 42.39 7.57
C ARG A 149 19.11 43.22 7.10
N ASP A 150 18.10 43.42 7.98
CA ASP A 150 16.84 44.12 7.68
C ASP A 150 16.07 43.54 6.49
N LEU A 151 16.15 42.19 6.35
CA LEU A 151 15.47 41.45 5.27
C LEU A 151 14.27 40.64 5.79
N LEU A 152 13.99 40.69 7.10
CA LEU A 152 12.91 39.95 7.72
C LEU A 152 11.64 40.76 7.85
N LEU A 153 10.60 40.45 7.11
CA LEU A 153 9.31 41.11 7.22
C LEU A 153 8.51 40.61 8.44
N TYR A 154 8.32 39.27 8.54
CA TYR A 154 7.45 38.66 9.55
C TYR A 154 7.85 37.21 9.79
N VAL A 155 7.57 36.70 10.99
CA VAL A 155 7.69 35.29 11.36
C VAL A 155 6.36 34.84 11.96
N GLU A 156 5.85 33.73 11.53
CA GLU A 156 4.61 33.14 12.03
C GLU A 156 4.79 31.66 12.35
N ASP A 157 4.29 31.25 13.53
CA ASP A 157 4.18 29.84 13.87
C ASP A 157 2.97 29.26 13.12
N TYR A 158 3.22 28.36 12.20
CA TYR A 158 2.20 27.76 11.34
C TYR A 158 2.07 26.26 11.62
N PRO A 159 1.14 25.83 12.49
CA PRO A 159 0.89 24.42 12.77
C PRO A 159 0.30 23.73 11.55
N HIS A 160 0.96 22.71 11.06
CA HIS A 160 0.54 21.88 9.94
C HIS A 160 0.90 20.41 10.15
N ILE A 161 0.29 19.52 9.36
CA ILE A 161 0.64 18.09 9.36
C ILE A 161 1.93 17.94 8.58
N TYR A 162 2.94 17.33 9.23
CA TYR A 162 4.25 17.07 8.63
C TYR A 162 4.56 15.56 8.64
N PRO A 163 5.13 15.01 7.56
CA PRO A 163 5.44 13.59 7.50
C PRO A 163 6.64 13.23 8.39
N HIS A 164 6.49 12.16 9.17
CA HIS A 164 7.53 11.58 10.00
C HIS A 164 7.86 10.16 9.56
N CYS A 165 9.09 9.72 9.80
CA CYS A 165 9.49 8.34 9.60
C CYS A 165 8.70 7.42 10.54
N TRP A 166 7.93 6.49 9.99
CA TRP A 166 7.11 5.57 10.78
C TRP A 166 7.94 4.66 11.73
N ARG A 167 9.25 4.52 11.48
CA ARG A 167 10.13 3.65 12.26
C ARG A 167 10.89 4.39 13.34
N SER A 168 11.51 5.53 13.02
CA SER A 168 12.33 6.33 13.94
C SER A 168 11.58 7.50 14.57
N GLY A 169 10.48 7.96 13.97
CA GLY A 169 9.75 9.15 14.39
C GLY A 169 10.36 10.48 13.92
N ASP A 170 11.52 10.44 13.25
CA ASP A 170 12.18 11.65 12.77
C ASP A 170 11.39 12.34 11.66
N GLU A 171 11.50 13.65 11.57
CA GLU A 171 10.94 14.45 10.47
C GLU A 171 11.58 14.04 9.14
N LEU A 172 10.74 13.95 8.09
CA LEU A 172 11.22 13.67 6.75
C LEU A 172 11.61 14.97 6.04
N VAL A 173 12.69 14.90 5.27
CA VAL A 173 13.13 16.01 4.44
C VAL A 173 13.05 15.65 2.95
N PHE A 174 12.80 16.64 2.11
CA PHE A 174 12.87 16.46 0.66
C PHE A 174 14.31 16.64 0.20
N LYS A 175 14.79 15.65 -0.55
CA LYS A 175 16.11 15.65 -1.16
C LYS A 175 16.07 15.01 -2.53
N GLN A 176 16.77 15.60 -3.48
CA GLN A 176 17.04 14.93 -4.75
C GLN A 176 18.04 13.80 -4.57
N VAL A 177 17.75 12.66 -5.14
CA VAL A 177 18.60 11.47 -5.14
C VAL A 177 18.57 10.82 -6.51
N ASP A 178 19.71 10.25 -6.91
CA ASP A 178 19.81 9.44 -8.13
C ASP A 178 19.28 8.04 -7.82
N GLU A 179 18.25 7.64 -8.54
CA GLU A 179 17.60 6.35 -8.42
C GLU A 179 17.36 5.74 -9.80
N TRP A 180 17.18 4.43 -9.84
CA TRP A 180 16.83 3.72 -11.06
C TRP A 180 15.32 3.58 -11.20
N TYR A 181 14.83 3.86 -12.40
CA TYR A 181 13.40 3.83 -12.71
C TYR A 181 13.12 2.94 -13.91
N ILE A 182 11.97 2.27 -13.90
CA ILE A 182 11.34 1.75 -15.10
C ILE A 182 10.43 2.86 -15.64
N ASN A 183 10.65 3.25 -16.90
CA ASN A 183 9.74 4.18 -17.58
C ASN A 183 8.36 3.53 -17.73
N MET A 184 7.31 4.28 -17.38
CA MET A 184 5.94 3.78 -17.33
C MET A 184 5.02 4.39 -18.39
N ASP A 185 5.57 4.88 -19.50
CA ASP A 185 4.77 5.43 -20.62
C ASP A 185 3.83 4.40 -21.26
N TRP A 186 4.06 3.13 -20.99
CA TRP A 186 3.25 2.00 -21.44
C TRP A 186 2.12 1.59 -20.46
N ARG A 187 1.84 2.40 -19.43
CA ARG A 187 0.82 2.14 -18.38
C ARG A 187 -0.57 1.82 -18.91
N ASN A 188 -0.91 2.27 -20.12
CA ASN A 188 -2.19 1.91 -20.76
C ASN A 188 -2.34 0.40 -21.02
N LYS A 189 -1.24 -0.34 -21.16
CA LYS A 189 -1.29 -1.81 -21.23
C LYS A 189 -1.71 -2.40 -19.89
N ILE A 190 -1.22 -1.83 -18.79
CA ILE A 190 -1.61 -2.27 -17.44
C ILE A 190 -3.11 -2.01 -17.23
N LYS A 191 -3.60 -0.84 -17.63
CA LYS A 191 -5.04 -0.50 -17.51
C LYS A 191 -5.94 -1.50 -18.22
N SER A 192 -5.57 -1.93 -19.43
CA SER A 192 -6.36 -2.94 -20.13
C SER A 192 -6.40 -4.28 -19.40
N VAL A 193 -5.30 -4.65 -18.73
CA VAL A 193 -5.23 -5.88 -17.92
C VAL A 193 -6.05 -5.75 -16.62
N VAL A 194 -6.07 -4.57 -16.00
CA VAL A 194 -6.91 -4.27 -14.82
C VAL A 194 -8.40 -4.53 -15.09
N ASP A 195 -8.85 -4.24 -16.30
CA ASP A 195 -10.26 -4.41 -16.71
C ASP A 195 -10.67 -5.88 -16.90
N GLU A 196 -9.70 -6.80 -17.04
CA GLU A 196 -9.96 -8.24 -17.15
C GLU A 196 -10.25 -8.93 -15.80
N ILE A 197 -9.95 -8.25 -14.69
CA ILE A 197 -9.97 -8.82 -13.34
C ILE A 197 -11.32 -8.63 -12.67
N ASN A 198 -11.80 -9.69 -11.99
CA ASN A 198 -12.94 -9.59 -11.09
C ASN A 198 -12.51 -9.00 -9.74
N TRP A 199 -12.77 -7.72 -9.54
CA TRP A 199 -12.46 -6.98 -8.32
C TRP A 199 -13.60 -7.08 -7.31
N ILE A 200 -13.29 -7.51 -6.08
CA ILE A 200 -14.22 -7.59 -4.96
C ILE A 200 -13.63 -6.80 -3.78
N PRO A 201 -14.22 -5.67 -3.37
CA PRO A 201 -15.33 -4.97 -4.02
C PRO A 201 -14.95 -4.32 -5.36
N SER A 202 -15.94 -4.10 -6.22
CA SER A 202 -15.73 -3.66 -7.61
C SER A 202 -15.07 -2.29 -7.76
N TRP A 203 -15.20 -1.40 -6.78
CA TRP A 203 -14.53 -0.10 -6.77
C TRP A 203 -12.99 -0.18 -6.71
N GLY A 204 -12.45 -1.36 -6.37
CA GLY A 204 -11.00 -1.61 -6.40
C GLY A 204 -10.39 -1.38 -7.77
N ARG A 205 -11.11 -1.72 -8.86
CA ARG A 205 -10.71 -1.45 -10.23
C ARG A 205 -10.48 0.05 -10.47
N ASP A 206 -11.42 0.87 -10.03
CA ASP A 206 -11.36 2.32 -10.26
C ASP A 206 -10.20 2.95 -9.48
N ARG A 207 -9.91 2.42 -8.28
CA ARG A 207 -8.73 2.84 -7.49
C ARG A 207 -7.40 2.47 -8.14
N GLU A 208 -7.30 1.29 -8.75
CA GLU A 208 -6.09 0.92 -9.48
C GLU A 208 -5.91 1.80 -10.73
N HIS A 209 -6.99 2.14 -11.44
CA HIS A 209 -6.94 3.12 -12.52
C HIS A 209 -6.48 4.50 -12.05
N ASP A 210 -7.04 5.01 -10.95
CA ASP A 210 -6.61 6.28 -10.33
C ASP A 210 -5.11 6.28 -10.01
N TRP A 211 -4.60 5.18 -9.45
CA TRP A 211 -3.17 5.03 -9.19
C TRP A 211 -2.35 5.10 -10.47
N LEU A 212 -2.73 4.34 -11.49
CA LEU A 212 -2.03 4.29 -12.79
C LEU A 212 -2.05 5.64 -13.51
N ASP A 213 -3.11 6.43 -13.35
CA ASP A 213 -3.22 7.76 -13.95
C ASP A 213 -2.30 8.79 -13.28
N ASN A 214 -2.11 8.68 -11.98
CA ASN A 214 -1.39 9.66 -11.18
C ASN A 214 0.06 9.26 -10.85
N MET A 215 0.46 8.01 -11.10
CA MET A 215 1.83 7.55 -10.85
C MET A 215 2.83 8.11 -11.86
N GLY A 216 4.07 8.34 -11.40
CA GLY A 216 5.21 8.60 -12.27
C GLY A 216 5.87 7.31 -12.77
N ASP A 217 7.16 7.41 -13.15
CA ASP A 217 7.98 6.23 -13.43
C ASP A 217 8.20 5.37 -12.16
N TRP A 218 8.35 4.08 -12.34
CA TRP A 218 8.47 3.17 -11.21
C TRP A 218 9.89 3.08 -10.67
N MET A 219 10.13 3.65 -9.49
CA MET A 219 11.42 3.58 -8.81
C MET A 219 11.70 2.15 -8.34
N ILE A 220 12.75 1.54 -8.88
CA ILE A 220 13.12 0.15 -8.60
C ILE A 220 14.35 -0.01 -7.71
N SER A 221 15.10 1.05 -7.43
CA SER A 221 16.30 1.02 -6.57
C SER A 221 16.03 1.50 -5.14
N LYS A 222 16.86 1.05 -4.22
CA LYS A 222 16.89 1.46 -2.82
C LYS A 222 18.32 1.57 -2.31
N LYS A 223 18.62 2.68 -1.64
CA LYS A 223 19.91 2.95 -0.99
C LYS A 223 20.02 2.15 0.33
N ARG A 224 20.08 0.81 0.22
CA ARG A 224 20.21 -0.11 1.36
C ARG A 224 21.30 -1.11 1.10
N PHE A 225 21.86 -1.69 2.17
CA PHE A 225 22.86 -2.75 2.03
C PHE A 225 22.22 -4.08 1.68
N TRP A 226 21.17 -4.49 2.43
CA TRP A 226 20.53 -5.77 2.25
C TRP A 226 19.25 -5.67 1.39
N GLY A 227 19.15 -6.56 0.44
CA GLY A 227 18.07 -6.75 -0.51
C GLY A 227 18.59 -7.47 -1.74
N LEU A 228 17.73 -7.80 -2.69
CA LEU A 228 18.16 -8.36 -3.96
C LEU A 228 18.96 -7.30 -4.73
N ALA A 229 20.24 -7.57 -4.97
CA ALA A 229 21.13 -6.64 -5.66
C ALA A 229 20.67 -6.46 -7.11
N LEU A 230 20.45 -5.22 -7.53
CA LEU A 230 20.08 -4.95 -8.93
C LEU A 230 21.24 -5.36 -9.87
N PRO A 231 20.95 -6.13 -10.93
CA PRO A 231 21.98 -6.64 -11.83
C PRO A 231 22.37 -5.60 -12.89
N ILE A 232 22.73 -4.39 -12.46
CA ILE A 232 23.06 -3.25 -13.33
C ILE A 232 24.53 -2.88 -13.13
N TRP A 233 25.30 -2.89 -14.19
CA TRP A 233 26.69 -2.42 -14.23
C TRP A 233 26.77 -1.11 -15.00
N THR A 234 27.50 -0.13 -14.47
CA THR A 234 27.74 1.18 -15.08
C THR A 234 29.17 1.32 -15.52
N PHE A 235 29.42 2.15 -16.56
CA PHE A 235 30.67 2.35 -17.20
C PHE A 235 31.07 3.83 -17.24
N GLU A 236 32.35 4.12 -17.44
CA GLU A 236 32.90 5.49 -17.42
C GLU A 236 32.29 6.42 -18.49
N ASP A 237 31.78 5.87 -19.58
CA ASP A 237 31.08 6.62 -20.64
C ASP A 237 29.60 6.96 -20.32
N GLY A 238 29.14 6.69 -19.10
CA GLY A 238 27.76 6.90 -18.68
C GLY A 238 26.78 5.81 -19.17
N THR A 239 27.26 4.80 -19.90
CA THR A 239 26.41 3.67 -20.32
C THR A 239 26.21 2.68 -19.20
N PHE A 240 25.22 1.82 -19.34
CA PHE A 240 24.97 0.71 -18.41
C PHE A 240 24.62 -0.58 -19.14
N HIS A 241 24.79 -1.70 -18.45
CA HIS A 241 24.36 -3.02 -18.91
C HIS A 241 23.61 -3.75 -17.80
N VAL A 242 22.48 -4.34 -18.15
CA VAL A 242 21.68 -5.17 -17.24
C VAL A 242 21.98 -6.63 -17.55
N VAL A 243 22.52 -7.34 -16.57
CA VAL A 243 22.88 -8.76 -16.70
C VAL A 243 21.65 -9.63 -16.42
N GLY A 244 21.28 -10.47 -17.37
CA GLY A 244 20.06 -11.27 -17.33
C GLY A 244 20.20 -12.62 -16.62
N SER A 245 21.41 -13.14 -16.46
CA SER A 245 21.63 -14.44 -15.81
C SER A 245 23.01 -14.58 -15.17
N LYS A 246 23.17 -15.63 -14.33
CA LYS A 246 24.46 -15.95 -13.73
C LYS A 246 25.47 -16.40 -14.79
N GLU A 247 25.01 -17.09 -15.82
CA GLU A 247 25.82 -17.54 -16.96
C GLU A 247 26.35 -16.34 -17.74
N GLU A 248 25.52 -15.39 -18.07
CA GLU A 248 25.93 -14.14 -18.73
C GLU A 248 26.91 -13.35 -17.86
N LEU A 249 26.66 -13.25 -16.56
CA LEU A 249 27.58 -12.60 -15.63
C LEU A 249 28.96 -13.25 -15.66
N LYS A 250 29.02 -14.58 -15.71
CA LYS A 250 30.28 -15.33 -15.81
C LYS A 250 31.01 -15.06 -17.10
N GLU A 251 30.29 -15.02 -18.22
CA GLU A 251 30.91 -14.76 -19.55
C GLU A 251 31.47 -13.34 -19.65
N LEU A 252 30.80 -12.37 -19.06
CA LEU A 252 31.21 -10.96 -19.09
C LEU A 252 32.23 -10.61 -18.00
N ALA A 253 32.40 -11.43 -16.98
CA ALA A 253 33.26 -11.15 -15.84
C ALA A 253 34.73 -11.08 -16.23
N VAL A 254 35.41 -10.02 -15.83
CA VAL A 254 36.86 -9.83 -16.01
C VAL A 254 37.61 -9.85 -14.68
N GLU A 255 36.92 -9.65 -13.56
CA GLU A 255 37.50 -9.63 -12.21
C GLU A 255 36.43 -10.05 -11.19
N GLY A 256 36.84 -10.71 -10.11
CA GLY A 256 36.02 -10.97 -8.91
C GLY A 256 35.05 -12.13 -9.02
N TRP A 257 34.99 -12.85 -10.15
CA TRP A 257 34.10 -14.02 -10.29
C TRP A 257 34.39 -15.08 -9.24
N GLU A 258 35.64 -15.34 -8.93
CA GLU A 258 36.09 -16.33 -7.96
C GLU A 258 35.62 -16.07 -6.53
N LYS A 259 35.30 -14.79 -6.21
CA LYS A 259 34.73 -14.40 -4.93
C LYS A 259 33.23 -14.55 -4.89
N PHE A 260 32.59 -14.45 -6.04
CA PHE A 260 31.13 -14.54 -6.19
C PHE A 260 30.68 -15.99 -6.38
N ASP A 261 31.41 -16.81 -7.10
CA ASP A 261 30.99 -18.18 -7.45
C ASP A 261 30.80 -19.04 -6.21
N GLY A 262 29.62 -19.71 -6.13
CA GLY A 262 29.20 -20.47 -4.96
C GLY A 262 28.49 -19.65 -3.88
N ASN A 263 28.44 -18.32 -4.01
CA ASN A 263 27.71 -17.43 -3.09
C ASN A 263 26.37 -16.97 -3.68
N THR A 264 25.56 -16.34 -2.83
CA THR A 264 24.27 -15.77 -3.22
C THR A 264 24.46 -14.49 -4.06
N PRO A 265 23.50 -14.11 -4.94
CA PRO A 265 23.57 -12.89 -5.74
C PRO A 265 23.34 -11.61 -4.92
N HIS A 266 23.56 -11.65 -3.62
CA HIS A 266 23.44 -10.52 -2.71
C HIS A 266 24.77 -9.82 -2.47
N ARG A 267 24.70 -8.60 -1.94
CA ARG A 267 25.87 -7.90 -1.41
C ARG A 267 26.46 -8.64 -0.21
N PRO A 268 27.78 -8.67 -0.01
CA PRO A 268 28.79 -7.99 -0.85
C PRO A 268 29.28 -8.82 -2.04
N TRP A 269 28.84 -10.06 -2.19
CA TRP A 269 29.43 -11.03 -3.11
C TRP A 269 29.37 -10.59 -4.57
N VAL A 270 28.20 -10.16 -5.05
CA VAL A 270 28.02 -9.72 -6.44
C VAL A 270 28.76 -8.43 -6.76
N ASP A 271 29.04 -7.59 -5.76
CA ASP A 271 29.76 -6.31 -5.92
C ASP A 271 31.24 -6.50 -6.28
N TYR A 272 31.80 -7.69 -6.04
CA TYR A 272 33.19 -7.99 -6.44
C TYR A 272 33.35 -8.18 -7.96
N VAL A 273 32.23 -8.49 -8.66
CA VAL A 273 32.32 -8.84 -10.09
C VAL A 273 32.33 -7.57 -10.93
N LYS A 274 33.45 -7.37 -11.67
CA LYS A 274 33.53 -6.38 -12.73
C LYS A 274 33.30 -7.05 -14.07
N ILE A 275 32.55 -6.40 -14.95
CA ILE A 275 32.27 -6.94 -16.28
C ILE A 275 32.83 -6.06 -17.39
N LYS A 276 33.02 -6.68 -18.54
CA LYS A 276 33.35 -5.99 -19.80
C LYS A 276 32.05 -5.71 -20.56
N HIS A 277 31.81 -4.44 -20.91
CA HIS A 277 30.62 -4.06 -21.68
C HIS A 277 30.64 -4.76 -23.05
N PRO A 278 29.54 -5.44 -23.44
CA PRO A 278 29.50 -6.26 -24.66
C PRO A 278 29.79 -5.48 -25.96
N LYS A 279 29.46 -4.18 -25.99
CA LYS A 279 29.61 -3.33 -27.18
C LYS A 279 30.86 -2.44 -27.13
N SER A 280 31.06 -1.69 -26.04
CA SER A 280 32.16 -0.73 -25.94
C SER A 280 33.47 -1.35 -25.46
N GLY A 281 33.42 -2.51 -24.80
CA GLY A 281 34.61 -3.17 -24.24
C GLY A 281 35.14 -2.51 -22.96
N LEU A 282 34.49 -1.45 -22.45
CA LEU A 282 34.83 -0.81 -21.19
C LEU A 282 34.58 -1.75 -20.00
N ILE A 283 35.33 -1.56 -18.93
CA ILE A 283 35.13 -2.32 -17.68
C ILE A 283 34.25 -1.51 -16.77
N GLY A 284 33.20 -2.15 -16.25
CA GLY A 284 32.23 -1.53 -15.37
C GLY A 284 32.07 -2.24 -14.03
N THR A 285 31.50 -1.53 -13.07
CA THR A 285 31.17 -2.01 -11.74
C THR A 285 29.67 -2.01 -11.54
N ARG A 286 29.19 -2.93 -10.69
CA ARG A 286 27.77 -2.96 -10.33
C ARG A 286 27.42 -1.72 -9.50
N ILE A 287 26.21 -1.19 -9.69
CA ILE A 287 25.65 -0.15 -8.81
C ILE A 287 25.49 -0.68 -7.39
N GLU A 288 25.64 0.16 -6.38
CA GLU A 288 25.52 -0.28 -4.98
C GLU A 288 24.09 -0.58 -4.55
N ASP A 289 23.12 -0.12 -5.31
CA ASP A 289 21.71 -0.20 -4.95
C ASP A 289 21.18 -1.64 -4.93
N VAL A 290 20.17 -1.85 -4.07
CA VAL A 290 19.37 -3.07 -4.04
C VAL A 290 17.97 -2.81 -4.62
N GLY A 291 17.28 -3.86 -5.02
CA GLY A 291 15.96 -3.78 -5.62
C GLY A 291 14.88 -3.33 -4.64
N ASN A 292 13.87 -2.66 -5.17
CA ASN A 292 12.62 -2.41 -4.47
C ASN A 292 11.95 -3.77 -4.19
N PRO A 293 11.57 -4.10 -2.92
CA PRO A 293 10.95 -5.39 -2.59
C PRO A 293 9.65 -5.67 -3.35
N TRP A 294 8.97 -4.64 -3.85
CA TRP A 294 7.78 -4.85 -4.68
C TRP A 294 8.12 -5.31 -6.11
N LEU A 295 9.31 -4.98 -6.62
CA LEU A 295 9.82 -5.57 -7.86
C LEU A 295 9.98 -7.08 -7.70
N ASP A 296 10.59 -7.53 -6.60
CA ASP A 296 10.76 -8.95 -6.29
C ASP A 296 9.40 -9.64 -6.13
N ALA A 297 8.45 -9.01 -5.43
CA ALA A 297 7.11 -9.54 -5.26
C ALA A 297 6.34 -9.66 -6.59
N GLY A 298 6.52 -8.71 -7.51
CA GLY A 298 5.88 -8.71 -8.83
C GLY A 298 6.36 -9.81 -9.75
N ILE A 299 7.62 -10.24 -9.62
CA ILE A 299 8.20 -11.29 -10.47
C ILE A 299 7.99 -12.72 -9.93
N VAL A 300 7.43 -12.89 -8.72
CA VAL A 300 7.25 -14.22 -8.09
C VAL A 300 6.53 -15.23 -9.01
N PRO A 301 5.44 -14.90 -9.72
CA PRO A 301 4.79 -15.84 -10.63
C PRO A 301 5.70 -16.33 -11.77
N PHE A 302 6.74 -15.59 -12.10
CA PHE A 302 7.68 -15.90 -13.18
C PHE A 302 8.96 -16.56 -12.67
N SER A 303 9.42 -16.17 -11.48
CA SER A 303 10.69 -16.67 -10.92
C SER A 303 10.57 -17.99 -10.17
N THR A 304 9.38 -18.34 -9.65
CA THR A 304 9.19 -19.52 -8.78
C THR A 304 8.43 -20.66 -9.43
N MET A 305 7.74 -20.41 -10.55
CA MET A 305 6.80 -21.35 -11.17
C MET A 305 7.30 -21.93 -12.49
N LYS A 306 8.62 -22.01 -12.67
CA LYS A 306 9.30 -22.61 -13.85
C LYS A 306 9.01 -21.91 -15.18
N TYR A 307 8.78 -20.60 -15.18
CA TYR A 307 8.44 -19.83 -16.39
C TYR A 307 9.41 -20.07 -17.56
N PHE A 308 10.72 -20.11 -17.30
CA PHE A 308 11.76 -20.38 -18.30
C PHE A 308 12.10 -21.86 -18.47
N GLU A 309 11.83 -22.70 -17.47
CA GLU A 309 12.23 -24.11 -17.45
C GLU A 309 11.16 -25.03 -18.04
N ASP A 310 9.87 -24.75 -17.73
CA ASP A 310 8.71 -25.53 -18.16
C ASP A 310 7.51 -24.62 -18.36
N LYS A 311 7.42 -24.03 -19.55
CA LYS A 311 6.36 -23.07 -19.88
C LYS A 311 4.97 -23.70 -19.80
N SER A 312 4.82 -25.01 -20.12
CA SER A 312 3.53 -25.69 -20.09
C SER A 312 3.03 -25.88 -18.67
N TYR A 313 3.91 -26.23 -17.73
CA TYR A 313 3.58 -26.26 -16.32
C TYR A 313 3.17 -24.87 -15.81
N TRP A 314 3.91 -23.83 -16.20
CA TRP A 314 3.59 -22.46 -15.81
C TRP A 314 2.20 -22.03 -16.32
N GLU A 315 1.84 -22.35 -17.56
CA GLU A 315 0.54 -22.02 -18.18
C GLU A 315 -0.64 -22.73 -17.50
N GLU A 316 -0.42 -23.88 -16.87
CA GLU A 316 -1.45 -24.58 -16.09
C GLU A 316 -1.84 -23.80 -14.81
N TRP A 317 -0.87 -23.09 -14.21
CA TRP A 317 -1.04 -22.41 -12.92
C TRP A 317 -1.20 -20.89 -13.02
N PHE A 318 -0.89 -20.31 -14.17
CA PHE A 318 -1.00 -18.89 -14.41
C PHE A 318 -2.11 -18.55 -15.41
N PRO A 319 -2.95 -17.53 -15.13
CA PRO A 319 -2.97 -16.66 -13.96
C PRO A 319 -3.50 -17.35 -12.70
N ALA A 320 -3.20 -16.80 -11.52
CA ALA A 320 -3.80 -17.27 -10.27
C ALA A 320 -5.35 -17.16 -10.33
N ASP A 321 -6.05 -18.17 -9.79
CA ASP A 321 -7.53 -18.12 -9.78
C ASP A 321 -8.06 -17.06 -8.81
N PHE A 322 -7.36 -16.87 -7.68
CA PHE A 322 -7.78 -15.98 -6.61
C PHE A 322 -6.58 -15.43 -5.83
N ILE A 323 -6.61 -14.14 -5.53
CA ILE A 323 -5.73 -13.50 -4.54
C ILE A 323 -6.54 -12.67 -3.56
N THR A 324 -5.99 -12.47 -2.37
CA THR A 324 -6.59 -11.60 -1.35
C THR A 324 -5.52 -10.84 -0.58
N GLU A 325 -5.77 -9.57 -0.33
CA GLU A 325 -4.90 -8.71 0.45
C GLU A 325 -5.65 -7.43 0.88
N CYS A 326 -5.03 -6.67 1.78
CA CYS A 326 -5.55 -5.42 2.29
C CYS A 326 -5.55 -4.32 1.23
N PHE A 327 -6.71 -3.77 0.89
CA PHE A 327 -6.85 -2.70 -0.11
C PHE A 327 -6.07 -1.41 0.21
N PRO A 328 -6.11 -0.84 1.41
CA PRO A 328 -5.56 0.49 1.64
C PRO A 328 -4.10 0.74 1.25
N GLY A 329 -3.30 -0.28 1.06
CA GLY A 329 -1.87 -0.10 0.72
C GLY A 329 -1.45 -0.75 -0.60
N GLN A 330 -2.20 -1.69 -1.12
CA GLN A 330 -1.70 -2.62 -2.13
C GLN A 330 -1.89 -2.17 -3.57
N PHE A 331 -2.74 -1.17 -3.84
CA PHE A 331 -2.91 -0.57 -5.17
C PHE A 331 -1.58 -0.03 -5.74
N ARG A 332 -0.72 0.53 -4.91
CA ARG A 332 0.60 1.04 -5.27
C ARG A 332 1.77 0.13 -4.89
N ASN A 333 1.48 -1.04 -4.39
CA ASN A 333 2.48 -2.00 -3.91
C ASN A 333 2.34 -3.35 -4.63
N TRP A 334 1.75 -4.37 -3.99
CA TRP A 334 1.72 -5.73 -4.51
C TRP A 334 0.84 -5.89 -5.75
N PHE A 335 -0.36 -5.32 -5.76
CA PHE A 335 -1.24 -5.42 -6.94
C PHE A 335 -0.58 -4.76 -8.13
N TYR A 336 -0.13 -3.51 -7.97
CA TYR A 336 0.59 -2.80 -9.01
C TYR A 336 1.80 -3.56 -9.54
N SER A 337 2.64 -4.13 -8.66
CA SER A 337 3.84 -4.84 -9.08
C SER A 337 3.54 -6.11 -9.87
N LEU A 338 2.53 -6.89 -9.45
CA LEU A 338 2.04 -8.06 -10.20
C LEU A 338 1.48 -7.65 -11.56
N LEU A 339 0.63 -6.62 -11.59
CA LEU A 339 0.02 -6.09 -12.81
C LEU A 339 1.08 -5.58 -13.79
N ALA A 340 2.05 -4.80 -13.31
CA ALA A 340 3.12 -4.27 -14.14
C ALA A 340 3.98 -5.39 -14.75
N MET A 341 4.46 -6.35 -13.94
CA MET A 341 5.27 -7.45 -14.43
C MET A 341 4.53 -8.36 -15.39
N SER A 342 3.28 -8.71 -15.09
CA SER A 342 2.46 -9.55 -15.94
C SER A 342 2.11 -8.87 -17.27
N SER A 343 1.75 -7.60 -17.22
CA SER A 343 1.47 -6.81 -18.44
C SER A 343 2.69 -6.66 -19.33
N PHE A 344 3.89 -6.53 -18.74
CA PHE A 344 5.13 -6.39 -19.48
C PHE A 344 5.56 -7.71 -20.13
N LEU A 345 5.54 -8.82 -19.37
CA LEU A 345 6.07 -10.11 -19.79
C LEU A 345 5.09 -10.90 -20.67
N GLU A 346 3.79 -10.87 -20.35
CA GLU A 346 2.78 -11.72 -20.99
C GLU A 346 1.59 -10.95 -21.61
N GLY A 347 1.39 -9.69 -21.23
CA GLY A 347 0.22 -8.92 -21.66
C GLY A 347 -1.11 -9.47 -21.15
N LYS A 348 -1.10 -10.16 -19.97
CA LYS A 348 -2.26 -10.83 -19.37
C LYS A 348 -2.41 -10.44 -17.91
N ALA A 349 -3.64 -10.60 -17.38
CA ALA A 349 -3.89 -10.44 -15.95
C ALA A 349 -3.12 -11.49 -15.12
N PRO A 350 -2.46 -11.11 -14.01
CA PRO A 350 -1.72 -12.05 -13.16
C PRO A 350 -2.64 -12.91 -12.29
N PHE A 351 -3.90 -12.53 -12.13
CA PHE A 351 -4.93 -13.22 -11.37
C PHE A 351 -6.31 -12.94 -11.95
N LYS A 352 -7.26 -13.88 -11.76
CA LYS A 352 -8.64 -13.78 -12.27
C LYS A 352 -9.54 -12.99 -11.32
N THR A 353 -9.41 -13.25 -10.00
CA THR A 353 -10.23 -12.61 -8.96
C THR A 353 -9.34 -12.06 -7.85
N LEU A 354 -9.64 -10.85 -7.42
CA LEU A 354 -9.02 -10.20 -6.28
C LEU A 354 -10.09 -9.85 -5.25
N LEU A 355 -9.99 -10.43 -4.05
CA LEU A 355 -10.77 -10.04 -2.87
C LEU A 355 -9.94 -9.09 -2.02
N GLY A 356 -10.27 -7.81 -2.06
CA GLY A 356 -9.65 -6.81 -1.21
C GLY A 356 -10.40 -6.65 0.11
N HIS A 357 -9.68 -6.52 1.20
CA HIS A 357 -10.27 -6.29 2.52
C HIS A 357 -9.72 -5.02 3.18
N ALA A 358 -10.49 -4.48 4.12
CA ALA A 358 -10.05 -3.36 4.94
C ALA A 358 -9.10 -3.82 6.08
N LEU A 359 -8.76 -2.93 6.99
CA LEU A 359 -7.79 -3.18 8.05
C LEU A 359 -8.38 -3.99 9.21
N VAL A 360 -7.51 -4.71 9.93
CA VAL A 360 -7.80 -5.25 11.25
C VAL A 360 -7.35 -4.22 12.29
N LYS A 361 -8.30 -3.77 13.12
CA LYS A 361 -8.09 -2.77 14.16
C LYS A 361 -8.44 -3.36 15.53
N ASP A 362 -8.01 -2.71 16.61
CA ASP A 362 -8.45 -3.09 17.95
C ASP A 362 -9.95 -2.82 18.17
N GLU A 363 -10.49 -3.20 19.31
CA GLU A 363 -11.93 -3.03 19.62
C GLU A 363 -12.40 -1.59 19.65
N LYS A 364 -11.49 -0.63 19.82
CA LYS A 364 -11.78 0.81 19.81
C LYS A 364 -11.69 1.44 18.42
N GLY A 365 -11.18 0.70 17.46
CA GLY A 365 -10.95 1.17 16.09
C GLY A 365 -9.58 1.80 15.86
N ASP A 366 -8.64 1.63 16.80
CA ASP A 366 -7.28 2.08 16.66
C ASP A 366 -6.41 1.03 15.94
N GLU A 367 -5.33 1.47 15.30
CA GLU A 367 -4.37 0.56 14.70
C GLU A 367 -3.59 -0.20 15.78
N MET A 368 -3.44 -1.50 15.58
CA MET A 368 -2.68 -2.33 16.52
C MET A 368 -1.20 -2.22 16.29
N HIS A 369 -0.47 -1.66 17.27
CA HIS A 369 0.99 -1.56 17.25
C HIS A 369 1.61 -2.13 18.52
N LYS A 370 2.76 -2.80 18.37
CA LYS A 370 3.53 -3.32 19.51
C LYS A 370 3.91 -2.22 20.50
N SER A 371 4.32 -1.07 19.96
CA SER A 371 4.74 0.10 20.76
C SER A 371 3.59 0.76 21.52
N ALA A 372 2.35 0.64 21.04
CA ALA A 372 1.16 1.15 21.70
C ALA A 372 0.59 0.18 22.75
N GLY A 373 1.08 -1.07 22.80
CA GLY A 373 0.65 -2.08 23.76
C GLY A 373 -0.76 -2.66 23.50
N ASN A 374 -1.39 -2.33 22.37
CA ASN A 374 -2.72 -2.81 21.99
C ASN A 374 -2.70 -3.97 20.97
N ALA A 375 -1.52 -4.46 20.61
CA ALA A 375 -1.40 -5.61 19.71
C ALA A 375 -1.74 -6.92 20.44
N ILE A 376 -2.66 -7.70 19.86
CA ILE A 376 -3.01 -9.04 20.34
C ILE A 376 -2.17 -10.06 19.54
N TRP A 377 -1.38 -10.85 20.26
CA TRP A 377 -0.55 -11.88 19.66
C TRP A 377 -1.38 -13.09 19.28
N PHE A 378 -0.96 -13.79 18.21
CA PHE A 378 -1.70 -14.95 17.71
C PHE A 378 -1.88 -16.04 18.77
N ASP A 379 -0.81 -16.40 19.49
CA ASP A 379 -0.87 -17.45 20.50
C ASP A 379 -1.82 -17.09 21.64
N ASP A 380 -1.78 -15.84 22.11
CA ASP A 380 -2.72 -15.33 23.11
C ASP A 380 -4.18 -15.36 22.62
N ALA A 381 -4.40 -14.96 21.36
CA ALA A 381 -5.72 -15.00 20.75
C ALA A 381 -6.22 -16.45 20.60
N ALA A 382 -5.36 -17.35 20.10
CA ALA A 382 -5.69 -18.77 19.91
C ALA A 382 -6.09 -19.43 21.23
N GLU A 383 -5.36 -19.18 22.32
CA GLU A 383 -5.66 -19.73 23.64
C GLU A 383 -6.92 -19.12 24.29
N LYS A 384 -7.09 -17.81 24.20
CA LYS A 384 -8.19 -17.11 24.90
C LYS A 384 -9.47 -17.07 24.10
N MET A 385 -9.40 -16.88 22.79
CA MET A 385 -10.57 -16.81 21.90
C MET A 385 -10.93 -18.18 21.33
N GLY A 386 -9.94 -18.98 20.95
CA GLY A 386 -10.08 -20.18 20.14
C GLY A 386 -9.99 -19.90 18.65
N VAL A 387 -9.28 -20.76 17.93
CA VAL A 387 -9.02 -20.60 16.49
C VAL A 387 -10.31 -20.61 15.66
N ASP A 388 -11.29 -21.44 15.99
CA ASP A 388 -12.57 -21.50 15.28
C ASP A 388 -13.36 -20.19 15.42
N VAL A 389 -13.31 -19.57 16.62
CA VAL A 389 -13.92 -18.26 16.86
C VAL A 389 -13.25 -17.19 16.00
N MET A 390 -11.92 -17.20 15.95
CA MET A 390 -11.15 -16.25 15.12
C MET A 390 -11.50 -16.41 13.63
N ARG A 391 -11.50 -17.64 13.13
CA ARG A 391 -11.86 -17.94 11.73
C ARG A 391 -13.27 -17.46 11.39
N TRP A 392 -14.23 -17.68 12.30
CA TRP A 392 -15.60 -17.20 12.13
C TRP A 392 -15.68 -15.67 12.09
N MET A 393 -14.96 -14.99 12.99
CA MET A 393 -14.89 -13.52 12.99
C MET A 393 -14.41 -12.97 11.65
N TYR A 394 -13.28 -13.50 11.15
CA TYR A 394 -12.72 -13.08 9.85
C TYR A 394 -13.68 -13.38 8.69
N SER A 395 -14.25 -14.57 8.66
CA SER A 395 -15.13 -14.99 7.56
C SER A 395 -16.48 -14.26 7.55
N LYS A 396 -16.95 -13.80 8.71
CA LYS A 396 -18.22 -13.06 8.83
C LYS A 396 -18.07 -11.57 8.51
N GLN A 397 -16.85 -11.06 8.48
CA GLN A 397 -16.57 -9.65 8.27
C GLN A 397 -16.97 -9.20 6.86
N ASN A 398 -17.72 -8.09 6.76
CA ASN A 398 -17.83 -7.40 5.48
C ASN A 398 -16.45 -6.82 5.11
N VAL A 399 -15.91 -7.26 4.01
CA VAL A 399 -14.54 -6.93 3.58
C VAL A 399 -14.28 -5.43 3.36
N GLU A 400 -15.33 -4.65 3.12
CA GLU A 400 -15.23 -3.19 2.92
C GLU A 400 -15.04 -2.41 4.22
N ASN A 401 -15.29 -3.03 5.37
CA ASN A 401 -15.19 -2.40 6.68
C ASN A 401 -14.02 -2.95 7.49
N ASN A 402 -13.43 -2.10 8.34
CA ASN A 402 -12.41 -2.56 9.26
C ASN A 402 -12.95 -3.62 10.22
N LEU A 403 -12.20 -4.70 10.42
CA LEU A 403 -12.49 -5.69 11.44
C LEU A 403 -12.05 -5.14 12.81
N LEU A 404 -12.98 -4.99 13.73
CA LEU A 404 -12.69 -4.71 15.13
C LEU A 404 -12.38 -6.03 15.85
N PHE A 405 -11.09 -6.27 16.09
CA PHE A 405 -10.58 -7.52 16.63
C PHE A 405 -10.31 -7.39 18.12
N GLY A 406 -10.96 -8.26 18.93
CA GLY A 406 -10.76 -8.28 20.37
C GLY A 406 -11.61 -9.32 21.06
N TYR A 407 -11.49 -9.40 22.39
CA TYR A 407 -12.07 -10.49 23.19
C TYR A 407 -13.58 -10.40 23.32
N ASP A 408 -14.15 -9.18 23.41
CA ASP A 408 -15.59 -8.99 23.53
C ASP A 408 -16.32 -9.45 22.26
N LYS A 409 -15.77 -9.12 21.09
CA LYS A 409 -16.29 -9.56 19.80
C LYS A 409 -16.14 -11.08 19.60
N ALA A 410 -15.04 -11.64 20.08
CA ALA A 410 -14.84 -13.08 20.10
C ALA A 410 -15.89 -13.82 20.93
N ASP A 411 -16.28 -13.26 22.09
CA ASP A 411 -17.32 -13.85 22.95
C ASP A 411 -18.70 -13.84 22.30
N GLU A 412 -19.04 -12.84 21.51
CA GLU A 412 -20.30 -12.83 20.73
C GLU A 412 -20.33 -14.00 19.72
N VAL A 413 -19.23 -14.23 19.00
CA VAL A 413 -19.11 -15.34 18.05
C VAL A 413 -19.09 -16.69 18.77
N ARG A 414 -18.37 -16.80 19.88
CA ARG A 414 -18.31 -18.04 20.69
C ARG A 414 -19.70 -18.51 21.10
N LYS A 415 -20.60 -17.62 21.47
CA LYS A 415 -22.00 -17.97 21.80
C LYS A 415 -22.73 -18.65 20.64
N LYS A 416 -22.45 -18.23 19.39
CA LYS A 416 -23.04 -18.86 18.19
C LYS A 416 -22.48 -20.26 17.96
N LEU A 417 -21.17 -20.43 18.07
CA LEU A 417 -20.53 -21.76 17.95
C LEU A 417 -20.95 -22.71 19.07
N ILE A 418 -21.13 -22.21 20.31
CA ILE A 418 -21.68 -23.00 21.39
C ILE A 418 -23.14 -23.42 21.09
N SER A 419 -23.93 -22.59 20.44
CA SER A 419 -25.28 -22.97 20.02
C SER A 419 -25.25 -24.13 19.03
N LEU A 420 -24.37 -24.11 18.04
CA LEU A 420 -24.13 -25.22 17.12
C LEU A 420 -23.72 -26.48 17.87
N TRP A 421 -22.75 -26.37 18.78
CA TRP A 421 -22.29 -27.49 19.60
C TRP A 421 -23.42 -28.08 20.45
N ASN A 422 -24.28 -27.25 21.00
CA ASN A 422 -25.44 -27.70 21.79
C ASN A 422 -26.46 -28.46 20.93
N ILE A 423 -26.68 -28.03 19.68
CA ILE A 423 -27.52 -28.78 18.72
C ILE A 423 -26.97 -30.19 18.48
N TYR A 424 -25.67 -30.24 18.17
CA TYR A 424 -24.99 -31.52 17.95
C TYR A 424 -25.00 -32.41 19.20
N SER A 425 -24.67 -31.87 20.37
CA SER A 425 -24.66 -32.59 21.62
C SER A 425 -26.05 -33.12 22.01
N PHE A 426 -27.08 -32.29 21.79
CA PHE A 426 -28.47 -32.74 21.99
C PHE A 426 -28.81 -33.93 21.11
N PHE A 427 -28.52 -33.86 19.83
CA PHE A 427 -28.73 -34.94 18.89
C PHE A 427 -27.98 -36.20 19.34
N CYS A 428 -26.69 -36.16 19.56
CA CYS A 428 -25.86 -37.28 19.93
C CYS A 428 -26.32 -37.96 21.24
N THR A 429 -26.67 -37.14 22.23
CA THR A 429 -27.12 -37.67 23.54
C THR A 429 -28.37 -38.50 23.40
N TYR A 430 -29.41 -38.00 22.77
CA TYR A 430 -30.68 -38.70 22.66
C TYR A 430 -30.63 -39.83 21.61
N ALA A 431 -29.99 -39.65 20.48
CA ALA A 431 -29.79 -40.64 19.45
C ALA A 431 -29.03 -41.88 19.98
N SER A 432 -28.01 -41.67 20.84
CA SER A 432 -27.26 -42.74 21.48
C SER A 432 -28.08 -43.52 22.50
N LEU A 433 -28.86 -42.81 23.33
CA LEU A 433 -29.76 -43.46 24.30
C LEU A 433 -30.79 -44.36 23.64
N ASP A 434 -31.36 -43.92 22.53
CA ASP A 434 -32.39 -44.64 21.79
C ASP A 434 -31.79 -45.62 20.73
N LYS A 435 -30.47 -45.71 20.65
CA LYS A 435 -29.73 -46.54 19.68
C LYS A 435 -30.16 -46.27 18.23
N PHE A 436 -30.37 -44.98 17.93
CA PHE A 436 -30.75 -44.55 16.59
C PHE A 436 -29.65 -44.96 15.57
N SER A 437 -30.08 -45.51 14.45
CA SER A 437 -29.21 -45.82 13.31
C SER A 437 -29.72 -45.05 12.08
N PRO A 438 -28.94 -44.17 11.49
CA PRO A 438 -29.35 -43.40 10.31
C PRO A 438 -29.73 -44.32 9.15
N HIS A 439 -30.76 -43.95 8.42
CA HIS A 439 -31.25 -44.65 7.22
C HIS A 439 -31.61 -46.14 7.42
N SER A 440 -31.81 -46.58 8.68
CA SER A 440 -32.18 -47.98 8.98
C SER A 440 -33.66 -48.27 8.70
N GLN A 441 -34.50 -47.26 8.56
CA GLN A 441 -35.91 -47.37 8.23
C GLN A 441 -36.25 -46.47 7.02
N LYS A 442 -37.14 -46.96 6.17
CA LYS A 442 -37.64 -46.17 5.05
C LYS A 442 -38.71 -45.18 5.54
N ILE A 443 -38.48 -43.89 5.37
CA ILE A 443 -39.45 -42.83 5.68
C ILE A 443 -40.36 -42.60 4.47
N ASN A 444 -41.68 -42.59 4.71
CA ASN A 444 -42.61 -42.13 3.72
C ASN A 444 -42.71 -40.60 3.83
N PRO A 445 -42.51 -39.83 2.74
CA PRO A 445 -42.60 -38.37 2.78
C PRO A 445 -43.93 -37.82 3.33
N LYS A 446 -45.01 -38.61 3.27
CA LYS A 446 -46.32 -38.19 3.84
C LYS A 446 -46.37 -38.26 5.36
N ASP A 447 -45.43 -38.94 5.99
CA ASP A 447 -45.37 -39.07 7.45
C ASP A 447 -44.54 -37.94 8.09
N LEU A 448 -43.86 -37.13 7.29
CA LEU A 448 -43.15 -35.94 7.74
C LEU A 448 -44.16 -34.89 8.27
N THR A 449 -43.86 -34.34 9.45
CA THR A 449 -44.64 -33.22 9.99
C THR A 449 -44.40 -31.92 9.20
N LEU A 450 -45.25 -30.95 9.40
CA LEU A 450 -45.07 -29.63 8.81
C LEU A 450 -43.71 -29.00 9.20
N LEU A 451 -43.23 -29.24 10.45
CA LEU A 451 -41.95 -28.73 10.91
C LEU A 451 -40.76 -29.49 10.32
N ASP A 452 -40.91 -30.80 10.08
CA ASP A 452 -39.88 -31.57 9.39
C ASP A 452 -39.70 -31.09 7.94
N ASN A 453 -40.81 -30.93 7.20
CA ASN A 453 -40.78 -30.39 5.84
C ASN A 453 -40.22 -28.96 5.80
N TRP A 454 -40.56 -28.12 6.81
CA TRP A 454 -40.09 -26.75 6.88
C TRP A 454 -38.56 -26.67 7.09
N ILE A 455 -38.01 -27.45 8.05
CA ILE A 455 -36.56 -27.40 8.32
C ILE A 455 -35.73 -28.01 7.17
N ILE A 456 -36.23 -29.07 6.56
CA ILE A 456 -35.63 -29.67 5.35
C ILE A 456 -35.59 -28.62 4.22
N SER A 457 -36.72 -27.93 3.98
CA SER A 457 -36.75 -26.86 2.97
C SER A 457 -35.78 -25.73 3.29
N LYS A 458 -35.63 -25.35 4.56
CA LYS A 458 -34.64 -24.34 5.01
C LYS A 458 -33.20 -24.80 4.79
N SER A 459 -32.90 -26.07 5.06
CA SER A 459 -31.58 -26.68 4.79
C SER A 459 -31.25 -26.64 3.29
N GLN A 460 -32.19 -27.02 2.43
CA GLN A 460 -31.98 -26.98 0.98
C GLN A 460 -31.78 -25.55 0.45
N GLN A 461 -32.51 -24.58 1.01
CA GLN A 461 -32.30 -23.16 0.69
C GLN A 461 -30.91 -22.69 1.13
N LEU A 462 -30.44 -23.09 2.31
CA LEU A 462 -29.09 -22.78 2.77
C LEU A 462 -28.03 -23.37 1.86
N ASN A 463 -28.17 -24.63 1.45
CA ASN A 463 -27.23 -25.30 0.54
C ASN A 463 -27.18 -24.61 -0.84
N ALA A 464 -28.33 -24.23 -1.38
CA ALA A 464 -28.37 -23.47 -2.64
C ALA A 464 -27.69 -22.10 -2.49
N SER A 465 -27.93 -21.41 -1.38
CA SER A 465 -27.29 -20.13 -1.08
C SER A 465 -25.78 -20.27 -0.84
N ALA A 466 -25.35 -21.37 -0.18
CA ALA A 466 -23.94 -21.66 0.05
C ALA A 466 -23.17 -21.78 -1.26
N LYS A 467 -23.68 -22.57 -2.20
CA LYS A 467 -23.09 -22.69 -3.54
C LYS A 467 -22.93 -21.35 -4.22
N LEU A 468 -23.99 -20.55 -4.25
CA LEU A 468 -23.97 -19.21 -4.86
C LEU A 468 -22.92 -18.29 -4.21
N HIS A 469 -22.90 -18.22 -2.87
CA HIS A 469 -21.99 -17.34 -2.15
C HIS A 469 -20.52 -17.79 -2.22
N TYR A 470 -20.26 -19.10 -2.23
CA TYR A 470 -18.90 -19.60 -2.47
C TYR A 470 -18.38 -19.29 -3.86
N GLU A 471 -19.23 -19.45 -4.89
CA GLU A 471 -18.88 -19.12 -6.27
C GLU A 471 -18.57 -17.62 -6.46
N ASN A 472 -19.21 -16.76 -5.66
CA ASN A 472 -19.01 -15.30 -5.69
C ASN A 472 -18.06 -14.76 -4.61
N PHE A 473 -17.41 -15.61 -3.82
CA PHE A 473 -16.52 -15.22 -2.71
C PHE A 473 -17.19 -14.35 -1.63
N GLU A 474 -18.49 -14.54 -1.40
CA GLU A 474 -19.33 -13.80 -0.47
C GLU A 474 -19.55 -14.57 0.85
N VAL A 475 -18.46 -14.99 1.50
CA VAL A 475 -18.51 -15.84 2.70
C VAL A 475 -19.23 -15.16 3.87
N ASP A 476 -19.12 -13.84 3.99
CA ASP A 476 -19.84 -13.04 4.99
C ASP A 476 -21.36 -13.17 4.87
N LYS A 477 -21.89 -13.18 3.64
CA LYS A 477 -23.33 -13.36 3.38
C LYS A 477 -23.76 -14.80 3.69
N LEU A 478 -22.93 -15.78 3.34
CA LEU A 478 -23.19 -17.16 3.70
C LEU A 478 -23.27 -17.36 5.21
N LEU A 479 -22.30 -16.84 5.98
CA LEU A 479 -22.32 -16.98 7.44
C LEU A 479 -23.50 -16.30 8.11
N LYS A 480 -23.99 -15.20 7.56
CA LYS A 480 -25.23 -14.58 8.01
C LYS A 480 -26.45 -15.50 7.81
N ASN A 481 -26.50 -16.22 6.68
CA ASN A 481 -27.55 -17.20 6.40
C ASN A 481 -27.42 -18.41 7.33
N VAL A 482 -26.20 -18.89 7.58
CA VAL A 482 -25.92 -19.96 8.54
C VAL A 482 -26.37 -19.58 9.95
N GLU A 483 -26.05 -18.38 10.44
CA GLU A 483 -26.49 -17.92 11.77
C GLU A 483 -28.03 -17.88 11.88
N THR A 484 -28.71 -17.41 10.84
CA THR A 484 -30.17 -17.39 10.78
C THR A 484 -30.73 -18.81 10.82
N PHE A 485 -30.12 -19.73 10.08
CA PHE A 485 -30.52 -21.13 10.06
C PHE A 485 -30.30 -21.83 11.41
N LEU A 486 -29.19 -21.54 12.10
CA LEU A 486 -28.93 -22.06 13.45
C LEU A 486 -30.00 -21.60 14.45
N ASP A 487 -30.46 -20.36 14.36
CA ASP A 487 -31.55 -19.86 15.19
C ASP A 487 -32.89 -20.56 14.85
N ASP A 488 -33.20 -20.76 13.57
CA ASP A 488 -34.35 -21.54 13.12
C ASP A 488 -34.31 -22.99 13.61
N LEU A 489 -33.16 -23.65 13.47
CA LEU A 489 -32.95 -25.04 13.87
C LEU A 489 -33.07 -25.21 15.41
N SER A 490 -32.40 -24.36 16.19
CA SER A 490 -32.38 -24.45 17.64
C SER A 490 -33.72 -24.01 18.27
N ASN A 491 -34.17 -22.78 17.94
CA ASN A 491 -35.25 -22.11 18.65
C ASN A 491 -36.65 -22.52 18.16
N TRP A 492 -36.75 -22.96 16.89
CA TRP A 492 -38.02 -23.40 16.33
C TRP A 492 -38.08 -24.91 16.17
N TYR A 493 -37.22 -25.51 15.36
CA TYR A 493 -37.34 -26.95 15.07
C TYR A 493 -37.12 -27.79 16.32
N ILE A 494 -35.95 -27.75 16.95
CA ILE A 494 -35.61 -28.58 18.11
C ILE A 494 -36.53 -28.25 19.31
N ARG A 495 -36.65 -26.94 19.62
CA ARG A 495 -37.44 -26.54 20.82
C ARG A 495 -38.88 -26.99 20.73
N ARG A 496 -39.53 -26.91 19.57
CA ARG A 496 -40.94 -27.28 19.39
C ARG A 496 -41.13 -28.78 19.27
N ASN A 497 -40.11 -29.49 18.80
CA ASN A 497 -40.13 -30.97 18.63
C ASN A 497 -39.54 -31.71 19.82
N ARG A 498 -39.11 -31.08 20.91
CA ARG A 498 -38.45 -31.75 22.04
C ARG A 498 -39.17 -33.00 22.54
N ARG A 499 -40.52 -33.00 22.61
CA ARG A 499 -41.32 -34.14 23.05
C ARG A 499 -41.12 -35.36 22.17
N ARG A 500 -40.86 -35.20 20.88
CA ARG A 500 -40.62 -36.32 19.94
C ARG A 500 -39.33 -37.05 20.28
N PHE A 501 -38.32 -36.32 20.76
CA PHE A 501 -37.04 -36.90 21.17
C PHE A 501 -37.08 -37.52 22.59
N TRP A 502 -37.92 -37.05 23.50
CA TRP A 502 -37.96 -37.43 24.92
C TRP A 502 -38.99 -38.50 25.27
N LYS A 503 -39.96 -38.75 24.41
CA LYS A 503 -40.96 -39.75 24.69
C LYS A 503 -40.34 -41.12 24.87
N SER A 504 -40.92 -41.97 25.69
CA SER A 504 -40.44 -43.33 25.98
C SER A 504 -40.67 -44.30 24.82
N GLU A 505 -41.72 -44.07 24.04
CA GLU A 505 -42.06 -44.87 22.88
C GLU A 505 -41.05 -44.64 21.75
N ASN A 506 -40.49 -45.73 21.22
CA ASN A 506 -39.55 -45.68 20.09
C ASN A 506 -40.31 -45.98 18.78
N ASP A 507 -41.21 -45.07 18.42
CA ASP A 507 -42.09 -45.18 17.26
C ASP A 507 -41.51 -44.54 15.98
N SER A 508 -42.25 -44.66 14.88
CA SER A 508 -41.87 -44.09 13.58
C SER A 508 -41.72 -42.58 13.61
N ASP A 509 -42.54 -41.88 14.40
CA ASP A 509 -42.48 -40.42 14.53
C ASP A 509 -41.19 -39.97 15.22
N LYS A 510 -40.75 -40.67 16.26
CA LYS A 510 -39.47 -40.42 16.91
C LYS A 510 -38.29 -40.69 15.96
N TYR A 511 -38.36 -41.81 15.21
CA TYR A 511 -37.35 -42.10 14.19
C TYR A 511 -37.27 -41.03 13.12
N ILE A 512 -38.41 -40.54 12.61
CA ILE A 512 -38.46 -39.45 11.64
C ILE A 512 -37.81 -38.19 12.20
N ALA A 513 -38.08 -37.83 13.47
CA ALA A 513 -37.46 -36.65 14.10
C ALA A 513 -35.93 -36.78 14.16
N TYR A 514 -35.38 -37.96 14.53
CA TYR A 514 -33.93 -38.18 14.52
C TYR A 514 -33.35 -38.13 13.12
N GLN A 515 -33.96 -38.78 12.15
CA GLN A 515 -33.46 -38.81 10.78
C GLN A 515 -33.44 -37.40 10.18
N THR A 516 -34.53 -36.62 10.35
CA THR A 516 -34.60 -35.24 9.89
C THR A 516 -33.49 -34.39 10.51
N LEU A 517 -33.29 -34.50 11.84
CA LEU A 517 -32.24 -33.72 12.51
C LEU A 517 -30.83 -34.15 12.08
N TYR A 518 -30.63 -35.46 11.88
CA TYR A 518 -29.37 -36.01 11.37
C TYR A 518 -29.02 -35.44 9.98
N ASP A 519 -29.97 -35.55 9.04
CA ASP A 519 -29.76 -35.08 7.67
C ASP A 519 -29.49 -33.57 7.62
N VAL A 520 -30.24 -32.78 8.41
CA VAL A 520 -30.06 -31.32 8.50
C VAL A 520 -28.71 -30.94 9.13
N ILE A 521 -28.22 -31.71 10.11
CA ILE A 521 -26.89 -31.48 10.69
C ILE A 521 -25.80 -31.82 9.66
N LEU A 522 -25.95 -32.90 8.90
CA LEU A 522 -25.00 -33.23 7.83
C LEU A 522 -24.95 -32.19 6.72
N ASP A 523 -26.10 -31.67 6.34
CA ASP A 523 -26.18 -30.58 5.34
C ASP A 523 -25.46 -29.29 5.81
N LEU A 524 -25.41 -29.10 7.14
CA LEU A 524 -24.80 -27.91 7.73
C LEU A 524 -23.26 -28.01 7.87
N ILE A 525 -22.72 -29.24 7.98
CA ILE A 525 -21.28 -29.50 8.18
C ILE A 525 -20.56 -29.63 6.83
#